data_222abc8a7d852a62e8035168e84d8ee4
#
_entry.id   222abc8a7d852a62e8035168e84d8ee4
#
_cell.length_a   1.000
_cell.length_b   1.000
_cell.length_c   1.000
_cell.angle_alpha   90.00
_cell.angle_beta   90.00
_cell.angle_gamma   90.00
#
_symmetry.space_group_name_H-M   'P 1'
#
loop_
_entity.id
_entity.type
_entity.pdbx_description
1 polymer ?
#
loop_
_entity_poly.entity_id
_entity_poly.type
_entity_poly.pdbx_seq_one_letter_code
_entity_poly.pdbx_strand_id
1 'polypeptide(L)'
;FVHIKDFLSIIFKILKRNNIGSYIMNVGSGELIYLDKIIKIFEKKMNKKISYKKKFYELGNYNYTLSNNYKLRKILDFDFKFNINEIVKSCIKKKFI
;
A
#
# COMPACT_ATOMS: atom_id res chain seq x y z
N PHE A 1 -1.90 -1.74 -0.03
CA PHE A 1 -1.10 -0.61 -0.55
C PHE A 1 -0.15 -0.10 0.51
N VAL A 2 1.05 0.26 0.11
CA VAL A 2 2.09 0.76 1.00
C VAL A 2 2.77 1.95 0.33
N HIS A 3 2.93 3.04 1.08
CA HIS A 3 3.72 4.18 0.61
C HIS A 3 5.20 3.80 0.60
N ILE A 4 5.93 4.26 -0.42
CA ILE A 4 7.36 3.93 -0.56
C ILE A 4 8.18 4.39 0.65
N LYS A 5 7.82 5.50 1.27
CA LYS A 5 8.49 5.98 2.48
C LYS A 5 8.30 5.04 3.67
N ASP A 6 7.11 4.45 3.81
CA ASP A 6 6.86 3.43 4.83
C ASP A 6 7.68 2.16 4.55
N PHE A 7 7.73 1.74 3.30
CA PHE A 7 8.51 0.57 2.90
C PHE A 7 10.00 0.77 3.20
N LEU A 8 10.55 1.93 2.87
CA LEU A 8 11.94 2.25 3.17
C LEU A 8 12.21 2.30 4.67
N SER A 9 11.28 2.82 5.46
CA SER A 9 11.40 2.83 6.91
C SER A 9 11.46 1.42 7.48
N ILE A 10 10.68 0.50 6.93
CA ILE A 10 10.72 -0.92 7.30
C ILE A 10 12.11 -1.51 7.01
N ILE A 11 12.64 -1.27 5.82
CA ILE A 11 13.98 -1.76 5.44
C ILE A 11 15.04 -1.22 6.38
N PHE A 12 15.02 0.07 6.70
CA PHE A 12 15.98 0.65 7.65
C PHE A 12 15.87 0.04 9.04
N LYS A 13 14.66 -0.23 9.51
CA LYS A 13 14.46 -0.92 10.79
C LYS A 13 15.05 -2.33 10.78
N ILE A 14 14.88 -3.06 9.69
CA ILE A 14 15.46 -4.41 9.54
C ILE A 14 16.98 -4.35 9.60
N LEU A 15 17.58 -3.41 8.85
CA LEU A 15 19.05 -3.27 8.79
C LEU A 15 19.67 -2.88 10.13
N LYS A 16 18.92 -2.18 10.98
CA LYS A 16 19.39 -1.77 12.31
C LYS A 16 19.23 -2.84 13.37
N ARG A 17 18.53 -3.92 13.09
CA ARG A 17 18.35 -5.00 14.08
C ARG A 17 19.57 -5.89 14.16
N ASN A 18 19.92 -6.24 15.38
CA ASN A 18 20.99 -7.22 15.68
C ASN A 18 20.43 -8.63 15.89
N ASN A 19 19.30 -8.95 15.30
CA ASN A 19 18.70 -10.25 15.46
C ASN A 19 19.32 -11.27 14.50
N ILE A 20 19.60 -12.44 15.06
CA ILE A 20 20.02 -13.60 14.30
C ILE A 20 18.77 -14.40 13.94
N GLY A 21 18.58 -14.68 12.65
CA GLY A 21 17.47 -15.50 12.20
C GLY A 21 16.90 -15.05 10.86
N SER A 22 16.05 -15.90 10.31
CA SER A 22 15.31 -15.61 9.08
C SER A 22 13.84 -15.47 9.39
N TYR A 23 13.21 -14.43 8.84
CA TYR A 23 11.79 -14.16 9.02
C TYR A 23 11.12 -13.93 7.68
N ILE A 24 9.90 -14.41 7.54
CA ILE A 24 9.02 -14.09 6.42
C ILE A 24 7.87 -13.27 6.99
N MET A 25 7.67 -12.07 6.44
CA MET A 25 6.63 -11.17 6.91
C MET A 25 5.88 -10.56 5.73
N ASN A 26 4.57 -10.42 5.90
CA ASN A 26 3.77 -9.67 4.94
C ASN A 26 3.97 -8.17 5.17
N VAL A 27 4.16 -7.43 4.09
CA VAL A 27 4.27 -5.98 4.14
C VAL A 27 3.03 -5.37 3.49
N GLY A 28 2.19 -4.77 4.30
CA GLY A 28 0.97 -4.12 3.86
C GLY A 28 0.40 -3.27 4.99
N SER A 29 -0.33 -2.23 4.64
CA SER A 29 -0.87 -1.28 5.64
C SER A 29 -1.97 -1.87 6.52
N GLY A 30 -2.59 -2.96 6.11
CA GLY A 30 -3.72 -3.54 6.82
C GLY A 30 -5.05 -2.83 6.55
N GLU A 31 -5.08 -1.84 5.68
CA GLU A 31 -6.32 -1.18 5.27
C GLU A 31 -7.00 -1.93 4.15
N LEU A 32 -8.31 -2.14 4.30
CA LEU A 32 -9.14 -2.71 3.26
C LEU A 32 -9.65 -1.59 2.34
N ILE A 33 -9.16 -1.57 1.11
CA ILE A 33 -9.54 -0.54 0.14
C ILE A 33 -9.87 -1.20 -1.19
N TYR A 34 -11.09 -0.93 -1.68
CA TYR A 34 -11.52 -1.39 -3.00
C TYR A 34 -10.93 -0.51 -4.09
N LEU A 35 -10.62 -1.11 -5.24
CA LEU A 35 -10.03 -0.42 -6.38
C LEU A 35 -10.91 0.74 -6.87
N ASP A 36 -12.22 0.57 -6.86
CA ASP A 36 -13.16 1.64 -7.23
C ASP A 36 -12.98 2.90 -6.39
N LYS A 37 -12.71 2.73 -5.11
CA LYS A 37 -12.49 3.86 -4.20
C LYS A 37 -11.18 4.59 -4.54
N ILE A 38 -10.15 3.85 -4.90
CA ILE A 38 -8.86 4.44 -5.31
C ILE A 38 -9.05 5.28 -6.57
N ILE A 39 -9.79 4.77 -7.54
CA ILE A 39 -10.11 5.51 -8.78
C ILE A 39 -10.82 6.82 -8.44
N LYS A 40 -11.80 6.79 -7.55
CA LYS A 40 -12.52 8.00 -7.12
C LYS A 40 -11.62 9.02 -6.44
N ILE A 41 -10.65 8.56 -5.65
CA ILE A 41 -9.67 9.45 -5.02
C ILE A 41 -8.81 10.14 -6.08
N PHE A 42 -8.34 9.41 -7.08
CA PHE A 42 -7.60 9.99 -8.20
C PHE A 42 -8.43 11.01 -8.97
N GLU A 43 -9.67 10.67 -9.30
CA GLU A 43 -10.58 11.57 -10.02
C GLU A 43 -10.77 12.89 -9.27
N LYS A 44 -10.99 12.80 -7.96
CA LYS A 44 -11.19 13.98 -7.11
C LYS A 44 -9.94 14.85 -7.04
N LYS A 45 -8.78 14.24 -6.88
CA LYS A 45 -7.51 14.99 -6.75
C LYS A 45 -7.04 15.57 -8.06
N MET A 46 -7.29 14.92 -9.17
CA MET A 46 -6.92 15.37 -10.51
C MET A 46 -7.99 16.24 -11.17
N ASN A 47 -9.18 16.31 -10.57
CA ASN A 47 -10.35 16.99 -11.12
C ASN A 47 -10.67 16.53 -12.54
N LYS A 48 -10.58 15.23 -12.78
CA LYS A 48 -10.85 14.57 -14.06
C LYS A 48 -11.58 13.27 -13.83
N LYS A 49 -12.44 12.89 -14.79
CA LYS A 49 -13.06 11.57 -14.79
C LYS A 49 -12.16 10.56 -15.48
N ILE A 50 -12.07 9.37 -14.90
CA ILE A 50 -11.31 8.26 -15.45
C ILE A 50 -12.28 7.28 -16.08
N SER A 51 -12.06 6.96 -17.36
CA SER A 51 -12.82 5.93 -18.05
C SER A 51 -12.19 4.57 -17.80
N TYR A 52 -12.97 3.64 -17.28
CA TYR A 52 -12.48 2.29 -17.00
C TYR A 52 -13.60 1.26 -17.20
N LYS A 53 -13.18 0.01 -17.45
CA LYS A 53 -14.10 -1.13 -17.53
C LYS A 53 -13.98 -1.99 -16.28
N LYS A 54 -15.12 -2.34 -15.68
CA LYS A 54 -15.20 -3.41 -14.70
C LYS A 54 -15.26 -4.73 -15.42
N LYS A 55 -14.32 -5.62 -15.14
CA LYS A 55 -14.39 -7.01 -15.57
C LYS A 55 -14.73 -7.88 -14.37
N PHE A 56 -15.68 -8.81 -14.58
CA PHE A 56 -15.89 -9.87 -13.62
C PHE A 56 -14.66 -10.78 -13.59
N TYR A 57 -14.47 -11.46 -12.48
CA TYR A 57 -13.35 -12.32 -12.15
C TYR A 57 -12.66 -12.98 -13.34
N GLU A 58 -11.43 -12.59 -13.57
CA GLU A 58 -10.45 -13.49 -14.14
C GLU A 58 -9.75 -14.22 -13.00
N LEU A 59 -9.34 -15.47 -13.22
CA LEU A 59 -8.63 -16.28 -12.22
C LEU A 59 -7.39 -15.53 -11.74
N GLY A 60 -7.31 -15.24 -10.42
CA GLY A 60 -6.20 -14.50 -9.83
C GLY A 60 -6.40 -13.01 -9.67
N ASN A 61 -7.50 -12.43 -10.16
CA ASN A 61 -7.83 -11.02 -9.95
C ASN A 61 -8.85 -10.86 -8.83
N TYR A 62 -8.56 -9.97 -7.91
CA TYR A 62 -9.39 -9.70 -6.74
C TYR A 62 -9.88 -8.25 -6.73
N ASN A 63 -11.11 -8.03 -6.23
CA ASN A 63 -11.63 -6.68 -6.02
C ASN A 63 -10.84 -5.92 -4.96
N TYR A 64 -10.24 -6.64 -4.04
CA TYR A 64 -9.41 -6.09 -2.99
C TYR A 64 -8.37 -7.12 -2.56
N THR A 65 -7.31 -6.63 -1.98
CA THR A 65 -6.34 -7.44 -1.23
C THR A 65 -6.14 -6.82 0.14
N LEU A 66 -5.98 -7.67 1.14
CA LEU A 66 -5.77 -7.25 2.51
C LEU A 66 -4.61 -8.03 3.10
N SER A 67 -3.58 -7.32 3.53
CA SER A 67 -2.42 -7.93 4.17
C SER A 67 -2.63 -8.06 5.67
N ASN A 68 -2.31 -9.24 6.20
CA ASN A 68 -2.17 -9.40 7.65
C ASN A 68 -0.74 -9.00 8.04
N ASN A 69 -0.61 -7.83 8.62
CA ASN A 69 0.68 -7.25 8.99
C ASN A 69 1.03 -7.42 10.49
N TYR A 70 0.33 -8.31 11.18
CA TYR A 70 0.52 -8.53 12.62
C TYR A 70 1.98 -8.87 12.97
N LYS A 71 2.58 -9.78 12.23
CA LYS A 71 3.96 -10.20 12.44
C LYS A 71 4.96 -9.06 12.25
N LEU A 72 4.77 -8.28 11.19
CA LEU A 72 5.57 -7.08 10.90
C LEU A 72 5.50 -6.09 12.06
N ARG A 73 4.30 -5.75 12.49
CA ARG A 73 4.07 -4.78 13.55
C ARG A 73 4.66 -5.24 14.87
N LYS A 74 4.53 -6.52 15.19
CA LYS A 74 5.01 -7.09 16.43
C LYS A 74 6.54 -7.19 16.47
N ILE A 75 7.15 -7.69 15.41
CA ILE A 75 8.61 -7.91 15.36
C ILE A 75 9.37 -6.61 15.22
N LEU A 76 8.92 -5.70 14.34
CA LEU A 76 9.60 -4.45 14.06
C LEU A 76 9.06 -3.26 14.86
N ASP A 77 7.97 -3.43 15.60
CA ASP A 77 7.30 -2.33 16.29
C ASP A 77 7.06 -1.14 15.34
N PHE A 78 6.50 -1.44 14.17
CA PHE A 78 6.33 -0.48 13.09
C PHE A 78 4.86 -0.10 12.91
N ASP A 79 4.59 1.19 12.80
CA ASP A 79 3.29 1.73 12.44
C ASP A 79 3.35 2.44 11.10
N PHE A 80 2.37 2.15 10.23
CA PHE A 80 2.27 2.79 8.93
C PHE A 80 1.82 4.24 9.09
N LYS A 81 2.56 5.17 8.50
CA LYS A 81 2.33 6.63 8.64
C LYS A 81 1.55 7.23 7.48
N PHE A 82 1.50 6.55 6.33
CA PHE A 82 0.89 7.08 5.13
C PHE A 82 -0.35 6.30 4.76
N ASN A 83 -1.47 7.01 4.62
CA ASN A 83 -2.74 6.43 4.20
C ASN A 83 -2.87 6.46 2.66
N ILE A 84 -4.00 5.92 2.14
CA ILE A 84 -4.21 5.85 0.69
C ILE A 84 -4.28 7.23 0.04
N ASN A 85 -4.81 8.24 0.72
CA ASN A 85 -4.87 9.60 0.20
C ASN A 85 -3.47 10.17 -0.02
N GLU A 86 -2.56 9.91 0.89
CA GLU A 86 -1.17 10.34 0.78
C GLU A 86 -0.42 9.58 -0.30
N ILE A 87 -0.70 8.28 -0.45
CA ILE A 87 -0.14 7.45 -1.53
C ILE A 87 -0.56 7.99 -2.89
N VAL A 88 -1.84 8.24 -3.10
CA VAL A 88 -2.37 8.80 -4.34
C VAL A 88 -1.76 10.17 -4.62
N LYS A 89 -1.69 11.02 -3.62
CA LYS A 89 -1.08 12.35 -3.74
C LYS A 89 0.37 12.27 -4.20
N SER A 90 1.15 11.34 -3.67
CA SER A 90 2.55 11.16 -4.06
C SER A 90 2.68 10.69 -5.52
N CYS A 91 1.78 9.83 -5.98
CA CYS A 91 1.75 9.38 -7.37
C CYS A 91 1.46 10.52 -8.35
N ILE A 92 0.54 11.41 -8.02
CA ILE A 92 0.20 12.55 -8.85
C ILE A 92 1.35 13.55 -8.93
N LYS A 93 2.00 13.83 -7.81
CA LYS A 93 3.12 14.78 -7.75
C LYS A 93 4.32 14.37 -8.60
N LYS A 94 4.57 13.08 -8.74
CA LYS A 94 5.75 12.58 -9.46
C LYS A 94 5.59 12.58 -10.98
N LYS A 95 4.44 12.95 -11.51
CA LYS A 95 4.17 12.98 -12.95
C LYS A 95 4.70 11.72 -13.66
N PHE A 96 4.08 10.59 -13.38
CA PHE A 96 4.35 9.40 -14.16
C PHE A 96 3.83 9.62 -15.58
N ILE A 97 4.74 9.74 -16.48
CA ILE A 97 4.45 9.81 -17.91
C ILE A 97 4.62 8.43 -18.50
#